data_0924cd78b545281003a091a1c2f66099
#
_entry.id   0924cd78b545281003a091a1c2f66099
#
_cell.length_a   1.000
_cell.length_b   1.000
_cell.length_c   1.000
_cell.angle_alpha   90.00
_cell.angle_beta   90.00
_cell.angle_gamma   90.00
#
_symmetry.space_group_name_H-M   'P 1'
#
loop_
_entity.id
_entity.type
_entity.pdbx_description
1 polymer ?
#
loop_
_entity_poly.entity_id
_entity_poly.type
_entity_poly.pdbx_seq_one_letter_code
_entity_poly.pdbx_strand_id
1 'polypeptide(L)'
;FGERVKKYLLHKKDYDIVIDNQSLSPGMLEIQKTYPFIEIIHHPITKDFKYDLIYSNGFMQRFFKKRWYSFLKMNKKVAPKLKKIITPSANSKKDIALDFKIDPRRIDVIPNGLDLTIFKKNNGLESERFKIVTVASADIPLKGLDTTLKAISLILDKYPNTKLSVVGNPRENGHTERVIRQLNLTNHISFKTNLSKEEVAYEYQSSSLAIISSLYEGFGFPAAEAMACGTPIISSNSSALPEIIQDFGQLYEPGNSVALRDCIENFYLNRSFYNDLAKKGSLYANETFNWEKIALDYEEQFLEIIEKFNTC
;
A
#
# COMPACT_ATOMS: atom_id res chain seq x y z
N PHE A 1 16.21 18.62 8.13
CA PHE A 1 14.88 19.09 7.74
C PHE A 1 14.18 19.69 8.96
N GLY A 2 13.77 18.95 9.96
CA GLY A 2 12.93 19.38 11.05
C GLY A 2 13.47 20.56 11.88
N GLU A 3 14.78 20.70 12.07
CA GLU A 3 15.36 21.85 12.73
C GLU A 3 15.20 23.16 11.92
N ARG A 4 15.21 23.09 10.59
CA ARG A 4 14.93 24.24 9.73
C ARG A 4 13.46 24.63 9.78
N VAL A 5 12.57 23.65 9.70
CA VAL A 5 11.12 23.85 9.81
C VAL A 5 10.77 24.44 11.18
N LYS A 6 11.33 23.88 12.26
CA LYS A 6 11.18 24.43 13.61
C LYS A 6 11.55 25.90 13.67
N LYS A 7 12.75 26.28 13.22
CA LYS A 7 13.19 27.69 13.21
C LYS A 7 12.21 28.60 12.46
N TYR A 8 11.72 28.15 11.31
CA TYR A 8 10.75 28.90 10.50
C TYR A 8 9.42 29.09 11.26
N LEU A 9 8.84 28.00 11.74
CA LEU A 9 7.52 28.02 12.38
C LEU A 9 7.50 28.77 13.74
N LEU A 10 8.56 28.64 14.56
CA LEU A 10 8.62 29.33 15.84
C LEU A 10 8.71 30.87 15.72
N HIS A 11 9.11 31.37 14.54
CA HIS A 11 9.12 32.82 14.25
C HIS A 11 7.80 33.33 13.63
N LYS A 12 6.98 32.42 13.08
CA LYS A 12 5.68 32.73 12.48
C LYS A 12 4.59 32.17 13.37
N LYS A 13 3.61 32.98 13.75
CA LYS A 13 2.45 32.55 14.57
C LYS A 13 1.14 32.51 13.75
N ASP A 14 1.24 32.27 12.44
CA ASP A 14 0.16 32.51 11.50
C ASP A 14 -0.56 31.21 11.07
N TYR A 15 -0.34 30.09 11.77
CA TYR A 15 -0.92 28.80 11.44
C TYR A 15 -1.79 28.27 12.57
N ASP A 16 -3.00 27.83 12.24
CA ASP A 16 -3.93 27.24 13.21
C ASP A 16 -3.51 25.83 13.62
N ILE A 17 -2.88 25.08 12.71
CA ILE A 17 -2.41 23.71 12.93
C ILE A 17 -1.16 23.41 12.09
N VAL A 18 -0.31 22.53 12.57
CA VAL A 18 0.84 22.00 11.82
C VAL A 18 0.69 20.50 11.66
N ILE A 19 0.83 20.03 10.43
CA ILE A 19 0.77 18.61 10.07
C ILE A 19 2.13 18.20 9.53
N ASP A 20 2.75 17.18 10.13
CA ASP A 20 3.97 16.55 9.60
C ASP A 20 3.65 15.23 8.94
N ASN A 21 4.20 15.01 7.76
CA ASN A 21 4.00 13.79 6.99
C ASN A 21 5.21 12.87 7.12
N GLN A 22 5.25 12.13 8.22
CA GLN A 22 6.20 11.06 8.50
C GLN A 22 7.69 11.46 8.55
N SER A 23 8.02 12.72 8.89
CA SER A 23 9.43 13.10 9.06
C SER A 23 10.03 12.56 10.36
N LEU A 24 9.22 12.47 11.41
CA LEU A 24 9.59 11.97 12.74
C LEU A 24 10.89 12.61 13.26
N SER A 25 11.05 13.91 12.98
CA SER A 25 12.21 14.69 13.34
C SER A 25 12.12 15.26 14.77
N PRO A 26 13.25 15.40 15.51
CA PRO A 26 13.22 16.01 16.84
C PRO A 26 12.62 17.41 16.89
N GLY A 27 12.73 18.20 15.82
CA GLY A 27 12.12 19.53 15.73
C GLY A 27 10.60 19.51 15.90
N MET A 28 9.92 18.43 15.55
CA MET A 28 8.46 18.27 15.71
C MET A 28 8.05 18.25 17.17
N LEU A 29 8.92 17.78 18.07
CA LEU A 29 8.64 17.80 19.51
C LEU A 29 8.60 19.22 20.11
N GLU A 30 9.31 20.17 19.52
CA GLU A 30 9.23 21.57 19.93
C GLU A 30 8.04 22.27 19.27
N ILE A 31 7.77 21.95 17.99
CA ILE A 31 6.62 22.50 17.26
C ILE A 31 5.31 22.15 17.97
N GLN A 32 5.12 20.89 18.40
CA GLN A 32 3.90 20.45 19.11
C GLN A 32 3.67 21.10 20.48
N LYS A 33 4.65 21.85 21.01
CA LYS A 33 4.48 22.66 22.22
C LYS A 33 3.90 24.05 21.93
N THR A 34 4.08 24.50 20.68
CA THR A 34 3.75 25.88 20.25
C THR A 34 2.51 25.91 19.35
N TYR A 35 2.22 24.82 18.68
CA TYR A 35 1.09 24.68 17.75
C TYR A 35 0.26 23.43 18.05
N PRO A 36 -1.05 23.45 17.76
CA PRO A 36 -1.79 22.23 17.49
C PRO A 36 -1.01 21.40 16.45
N PHE A 37 -0.75 20.12 16.72
CA PHE A 37 0.17 19.32 15.90
C PHE A 37 -0.33 17.90 15.69
N ILE A 38 -0.25 17.44 14.44
CA ILE A 38 -0.53 16.07 14.04
C ILE A 38 0.68 15.50 13.29
N GLU A 39 1.04 14.29 13.63
CA GLU A 39 1.96 13.45 12.84
C GLU A 39 1.16 12.44 12.03
N ILE A 40 1.33 12.40 10.71
CA ILE A 40 0.81 11.32 9.87
C ILE A 40 1.91 10.28 9.69
N ILE A 41 1.64 9.03 10.10
CA ILE A 41 2.56 7.90 9.91
C ILE A 41 1.85 6.87 9.05
N HIS A 42 2.25 6.72 7.79
CA HIS A 42 1.62 5.79 6.85
C HIS A 42 1.86 4.33 7.22
N HIS A 43 3.04 4.02 7.70
CA HIS A 43 3.42 2.73 8.29
C HIS A 43 4.78 2.85 8.99
N PRO A 44 5.13 1.94 9.91
CA PRO A 44 6.44 1.97 10.53
C PRO A 44 7.49 1.44 9.55
N ILE A 45 8.43 2.30 9.12
CA ILE A 45 9.53 1.96 8.20
C ILE A 45 10.44 0.83 8.76
N THR A 46 10.29 0.48 10.01
CA THR A 46 10.90 -0.72 10.61
C THR A 46 10.54 -2.00 9.89
N LYS A 47 9.35 -2.07 9.28
CA LYS A 47 8.92 -3.22 8.47
C LYS A 47 9.71 -3.30 7.18
N ASP A 48 9.86 -2.18 6.47
CA ASP A 48 10.70 -2.11 5.26
C ASP A 48 12.12 -2.55 5.56
N PHE A 49 12.71 -2.05 6.66
CA PHE A 49 14.05 -2.44 7.10
C PHE A 49 14.16 -3.94 7.37
N LYS A 50 13.16 -4.53 8.03
CA LYS A 50 13.14 -5.98 8.31
C LYS A 50 13.17 -6.79 7.01
N TYR A 51 12.28 -6.48 6.07
CA TYR A 51 12.22 -7.19 4.79
C TYR A 51 13.46 -6.94 3.93
N ASP A 52 13.95 -5.71 3.88
CA ASP A 52 15.20 -5.38 3.21
C ASP A 52 16.40 -6.19 3.72
N LEU A 53 16.46 -6.47 5.03
CA LEU A 53 17.51 -7.33 5.58
C LEU A 53 17.30 -8.80 5.24
N ILE A 54 16.07 -9.31 5.25
CA ILE A 54 15.76 -10.70 4.91
C ILE A 54 16.19 -11.01 3.47
N TYR A 55 15.90 -10.10 2.55
CA TYR A 55 16.18 -10.26 1.12
C TYR A 55 17.55 -9.72 0.68
N SER A 56 18.40 -9.28 1.62
CA SER A 56 19.75 -8.83 1.30
C SER A 56 20.70 -10.00 1.08
N ASN A 57 21.39 -10.00 -0.06
CA ASN A 57 22.40 -10.98 -0.39
C ASN A 57 23.79 -10.54 0.12
N GLY A 58 24.27 -11.24 1.17
CA GLY A 58 25.62 -11.07 1.69
C GLY A 58 25.79 -9.92 2.69
N PHE A 59 26.98 -9.89 3.30
CA PHE A 59 27.33 -8.97 4.39
C PHE A 59 27.34 -7.50 3.96
N MET A 60 27.87 -7.20 2.79
CA MET A 60 28.03 -5.83 2.31
C MET A 60 26.66 -5.13 2.08
N GLN A 61 25.70 -5.83 1.46
CA GLN A 61 24.36 -5.27 1.26
C GLN A 61 23.65 -5.03 2.61
N ARG A 62 23.75 -5.98 3.55
CA ARG A 62 23.20 -5.81 4.91
C ARG A 62 23.83 -4.65 5.65
N PHE A 63 25.15 -4.42 5.48
CA PHE A 63 25.84 -3.27 6.07
C PHE A 63 25.30 -1.94 5.53
N PHE A 64 25.19 -1.80 4.20
CA PHE A 64 24.64 -0.59 3.59
C PHE A 64 23.16 -0.36 3.97
N LYS A 65 22.35 -1.40 4.02
CA LYS A 65 20.96 -1.29 4.49
C LYS A 65 20.89 -0.80 5.95
N LYS A 66 21.67 -1.38 6.85
CA LYS A 66 21.74 -0.92 8.26
C LYS A 66 22.16 0.55 8.36
N ARG A 67 23.11 0.99 7.52
CA ARG A 67 23.53 2.39 7.47
C ARG A 67 22.42 3.30 6.93
N TRP A 68 21.76 2.90 5.85
CA TRP A 68 20.64 3.64 5.27
C TRP A 68 19.51 3.85 6.29
N TYR A 69 19.10 2.81 6.99
CA TYR A 69 18.03 2.86 7.98
C TYR A 69 18.47 3.37 9.37
N SER A 70 19.65 4.00 9.48
CA SER A 70 20.15 4.53 10.77
C SER A 70 19.22 5.58 11.40
N PHE A 71 18.44 6.30 10.60
CA PHE A 71 17.44 7.27 11.05
C PHE A 71 16.32 6.64 11.89
N LEU A 72 16.08 5.34 11.81
CA LEU A 72 15.11 4.64 12.65
C LEU A 72 15.42 4.79 14.16
N LYS A 73 16.69 5.00 14.50
CA LYS A 73 17.07 5.31 15.89
C LYS A 73 16.46 6.63 16.36
N MET A 74 16.36 7.61 15.48
CA MET A 74 15.71 8.89 15.71
C MET A 74 14.20 8.70 15.81
N ASN A 75 13.58 8.02 14.85
CA ASN A 75 12.14 7.77 14.84
C ASN A 75 11.69 7.10 16.15
N LYS A 76 12.41 6.08 16.63
CA LYS A 76 12.14 5.39 17.90
C LYS A 76 12.26 6.29 19.14
N LYS A 77 12.99 7.41 19.08
CA LYS A 77 13.11 8.39 20.16
C LYS A 77 12.04 9.49 20.09
N VAL A 78 11.60 9.83 18.88
CA VAL A 78 10.66 10.93 18.63
C VAL A 78 9.22 10.44 18.72
N ALA A 79 8.87 9.39 17.99
CA ALA A 79 7.49 8.93 17.86
C ALA A 79 6.77 8.68 19.20
N PRO A 80 7.40 8.08 20.25
CA PRO A 80 6.75 7.88 21.56
C PRO A 80 6.35 9.18 22.27
N LYS A 81 6.92 10.32 21.87
CA LYS A 81 6.71 11.62 22.51
C LYS A 81 5.68 12.49 21.76
N LEU A 82 5.21 12.03 20.61
CA LEU A 82 4.18 12.72 19.85
C LEU A 82 2.83 12.58 20.55
N LYS A 83 2.06 13.67 20.57
CA LYS A 83 0.78 13.74 21.28
C LYS A 83 -0.34 13.07 20.47
N LYS A 84 -0.38 13.30 19.17
CA LYS A 84 -1.42 12.79 18.26
C LYS A 84 -0.79 12.28 16.96
N ILE A 85 -1.24 11.11 16.53
CA ILE A 85 -0.80 10.44 15.31
C ILE A 85 -2.03 10.01 14.52
N ILE A 86 -1.98 10.14 13.20
CA ILE A 86 -2.96 9.58 12.27
C ILE A 86 -2.25 8.56 11.37
N THR A 87 -2.93 7.46 11.07
CA THR A 87 -2.42 6.38 10.20
C THR A 87 -3.53 5.82 9.32
N PRO A 88 -3.23 5.28 8.13
CA PRO A 88 -4.28 4.93 7.18
C PRO A 88 -4.95 3.57 7.40
N SER A 89 -4.52 2.76 8.39
CA SER A 89 -5.10 1.44 8.62
C SER A 89 -4.99 0.98 10.07
N ALA A 90 -5.89 0.10 10.50
CA ALA A 90 -5.86 -0.49 11.83
C ALA A 90 -4.60 -1.36 12.03
N ASN A 91 -4.14 -2.04 10.96
CA ASN A 91 -2.89 -2.77 11.00
C ASN A 91 -1.68 -1.84 11.22
N SER A 92 -1.60 -0.72 10.48
CA SER A 92 -0.54 0.28 10.67
C SER A 92 -0.58 0.86 12.09
N LYS A 93 -1.76 1.16 12.65
CA LYS A 93 -1.92 1.58 14.04
C LYS A 93 -1.31 0.57 15.00
N LYS A 94 -1.63 -0.71 14.86
CA LYS A 94 -1.07 -1.80 15.68
C LYS A 94 0.45 -1.87 15.57
N ASP A 95 0.97 -1.85 14.34
CA ASP A 95 2.40 -1.95 14.09
C ASP A 95 3.19 -0.74 14.60
N ILE A 96 2.66 0.48 14.41
CA ILE A 96 3.24 1.73 14.93
C ILE A 96 3.28 1.70 16.46
N ALA A 97 2.17 1.31 17.10
CA ALA A 97 2.08 1.22 18.55
C ALA A 97 3.13 0.25 19.12
N LEU A 98 3.29 -0.91 18.50
CA LEU A 98 4.26 -1.94 18.92
C LEU A 98 5.71 -1.51 18.66
N ASP A 99 6.04 -1.08 17.44
CA ASP A 99 7.41 -0.82 17.00
C ASP A 99 8.01 0.43 17.65
N PHE A 100 7.18 1.42 17.95
CA PHE A 100 7.58 2.67 18.60
C PHE A 100 7.18 2.76 20.07
N LYS A 101 6.50 1.75 20.63
CA LYS A 101 6.02 1.72 22.02
C LYS A 101 5.12 2.91 22.35
N ILE A 102 4.13 3.16 21.52
CA ILE A 102 3.17 4.26 21.65
C ILE A 102 1.85 3.70 22.19
N ASP A 103 1.20 4.46 23.10
CA ASP A 103 -0.16 4.16 23.52
C ASP A 103 -1.12 4.23 22.30
N PRO A 104 -1.82 3.13 21.94
CA PRO A 104 -2.72 3.11 20.79
C PRO A 104 -3.83 4.17 20.82
N ARG A 105 -4.18 4.70 22.01
CA ARG A 105 -5.18 5.78 22.17
C ARG A 105 -4.74 7.11 21.57
N ARG A 106 -3.44 7.29 21.33
CA ARG A 106 -2.88 8.47 20.65
C ARG A 106 -2.82 8.34 19.14
N ILE A 107 -3.25 7.20 18.60
CA ILE A 107 -3.19 6.90 17.17
C ILE A 107 -4.62 6.72 16.66
N ASP A 108 -5.05 7.59 15.77
CA ASP A 108 -6.33 7.44 15.07
C ASP A 108 -6.12 6.84 13.68
N VAL A 109 -7.15 6.20 13.19
CA VAL A 109 -7.16 5.59 11.85
C VAL A 109 -8.07 6.41 10.96
N ILE A 110 -7.48 7.03 9.93
CA ILE A 110 -8.21 7.65 8.84
C ILE A 110 -7.66 7.06 7.55
N PRO A 111 -8.47 6.32 6.77
CA PRO A 111 -8.00 5.70 5.54
C PRO A 111 -7.53 6.73 4.52
N ASN A 112 -6.73 6.30 3.55
CA ASN A 112 -6.38 7.15 2.42
C ASN A 112 -7.55 7.21 1.43
N GLY A 113 -7.76 8.38 0.84
CA GLY A 113 -8.72 8.56 -0.26
C GLY A 113 -8.15 8.14 -1.61
N LEU A 114 -9.04 7.83 -2.53
CA LEU A 114 -8.75 7.56 -3.93
C LEU A 114 -9.27 8.67 -4.83
N ASP A 115 -8.63 8.85 -5.96
CA ASP A 115 -9.17 9.66 -7.04
C ASP A 115 -10.25 8.85 -7.80
N LEU A 116 -11.47 8.89 -7.29
CA LEU A 116 -12.62 8.15 -7.83
C LEU A 116 -13.15 8.72 -9.14
N THR A 117 -12.62 9.85 -9.61
CA THR A 117 -12.88 10.35 -10.97
C THR A 117 -12.11 9.54 -12.00
N ILE A 118 -10.96 8.99 -11.61
CA ILE A 118 -10.06 8.16 -12.41
C ILE A 118 -10.29 6.67 -12.14
N PHE A 119 -10.12 6.26 -10.88
CA PHE A 119 -10.31 4.86 -10.46
C PHE A 119 -11.80 4.58 -10.24
N LYS A 120 -12.46 4.16 -11.28
CA LYS A 120 -13.88 3.81 -11.29
C LYS A 120 -14.17 2.72 -12.32
N LYS A 121 -15.27 2.02 -12.13
CA LYS A 121 -15.70 1.01 -13.09
C LYS A 121 -16.03 1.65 -14.44
N ASN A 122 -15.53 1.08 -15.53
CA ASN A 122 -15.87 1.46 -16.89
C ASN A 122 -16.87 0.44 -17.46
N ASN A 123 -18.14 0.83 -17.54
CA ASN A 123 -19.20 -0.06 -18.02
C ASN A 123 -19.17 -0.31 -19.55
N GLY A 124 -18.41 0.49 -20.31
CA GLY A 124 -18.24 0.32 -21.76
C GLY A 124 -17.03 -0.53 -22.16
N LEU A 125 -16.22 -0.98 -21.19
CA LEU A 125 -15.02 -1.76 -21.46
C LEU A 125 -15.21 -3.21 -20.99
N GLU A 126 -15.03 -4.15 -21.90
CA GLU A 126 -14.96 -5.57 -21.56
C GLU A 126 -13.54 -5.97 -21.18
N SER A 127 -13.40 -6.69 -20.07
CA SER A 127 -12.09 -7.17 -19.63
C SER A 127 -11.64 -8.37 -20.49
N GLU A 128 -10.35 -8.40 -20.78
CA GLU A 128 -9.71 -9.51 -21.49
C GLU A 128 -9.70 -10.77 -20.61
N ARG A 129 -10.30 -11.86 -21.09
CA ARG A 129 -10.59 -13.07 -20.29
C ARG A 129 -9.41 -13.65 -19.54
N PHE A 130 -8.20 -13.63 -20.10
CA PHE A 130 -7.00 -14.23 -19.54
C PHE A 130 -5.93 -13.19 -19.17
N LYS A 131 -6.28 -11.91 -19.17
CA LYS A 131 -5.40 -10.86 -18.70
C LYS A 131 -5.52 -10.70 -17.19
N ILE A 132 -4.41 -10.83 -16.53
CA ILE A 132 -4.23 -10.57 -15.10
C ILE A 132 -3.37 -9.31 -14.95
N VAL A 133 -3.67 -8.45 -14.01
CA VAL A 133 -2.85 -7.27 -13.70
C VAL A 133 -2.28 -7.36 -12.28
N THR A 134 -1.06 -6.88 -12.12
CA THR A 134 -0.47 -6.57 -10.81
C THR A 134 0.24 -5.24 -10.87
N VAL A 135 0.07 -4.41 -9.85
CA VAL A 135 0.82 -3.16 -9.67
C VAL A 135 1.88 -3.42 -8.62
N ALA A 136 3.10 -3.57 -9.06
CA ALA A 136 4.22 -3.91 -8.18
C ALA A 136 5.51 -3.27 -8.69
N SER A 137 6.23 -2.59 -7.81
CA SER A 137 7.61 -2.19 -8.13
C SER A 137 8.44 -3.46 -8.29
N ALA A 138 8.89 -3.72 -9.51
CA ALA A 138 9.77 -4.85 -9.80
C ALA A 138 11.07 -4.75 -8.97
N ASP A 139 11.65 -5.89 -8.66
CA ASP A 139 12.87 -5.99 -7.83
C ASP A 139 12.73 -5.44 -6.38
N ILE A 140 11.51 -5.17 -5.91
CA ILE A 140 11.22 -4.89 -4.51
C ILE A 140 10.56 -6.12 -3.88
N PRO A 141 11.28 -6.89 -3.06
CA PRO A 141 10.78 -8.15 -2.50
C PRO A 141 9.48 -8.00 -1.71
N LEU A 142 9.31 -6.85 -1.05
CA LEU A 142 8.13 -6.52 -0.25
C LEU A 142 6.82 -6.56 -1.08
N LYS A 143 6.89 -6.31 -2.39
CA LYS A 143 5.74 -6.34 -3.29
C LYS A 143 5.35 -7.74 -3.75
N GLY A 144 6.15 -8.76 -3.43
CA GLY A 144 5.82 -10.18 -3.61
C GLY A 144 5.66 -10.62 -5.06
N LEU A 145 6.20 -9.89 -6.05
CA LEU A 145 6.07 -10.21 -7.48
C LEU A 145 6.56 -11.63 -7.80
N ASP A 146 7.60 -12.12 -7.12
CA ASP A 146 8.09 -13.50 -7.27
C ASP A 146 7.01 -14.55 -7.00
N THR A 147 6.13 -14.30 -6.02
CA THR A 147 5.01 -15.18 -5.70
C THR A 147 4.03 -15.24 -6.87
N THR A 148 3.70 -14.08 -7.44
CA THR A 148 2.84 -13.99 -8.62
C THR A 148 3.46 -14.69 -9.83
N LEU A 149 4.74 -14.44 -10.13
CA LEU A 149 5.42 -15.09 -11.26
C LEU A 149 5.42 -16.62 -11.16
N LYS A 150 5.71 -17.15 -9.96
CA LYS A 150 5.67 -18.59 -9.71
C LYS A 150 4.25 -19.16 -9.85
N ALA A 151 3.23 -18.45 -9.33
CA ALA A 151 1.85 -18.89 -9.48
C ALA A 151 1.39 -18.89 -10.95
N ILE A 152 1.77 -17.86 -11.72
CA ILE A 152 1.52 -17.82 -13.18
C ILE A 152 2.19 -19.00 -13.87
N SER A 153 3.46 -19.30 -13.58
CA SER A 153 4.14 -20.46 -14.16
C SER A 153 3.39 -21.77 -13.90
N LEU A 154 2.85 -21.96 -12.68
CA LEU A 154 2.10 -23.17 -12.31
C LEU A 154 0.72 -23.28 -12.97
N ILE A 155 0.12 -22.16 -13.41
CA ILE A 155 -1.23 -22.16 -14.00
C ILE A 155 -1.22 -22.39 -15.50
N LEU A 156 -0.08 -22.13 -16.18
CA LEU A 156 0.01 -22.15 -17.65
C LEU A 156 -0.25 -23.52 -18.27
N ASP A 157 0.06 -24.62 -17.59
CA ASP A 157 -0.23 -25.98 -18.09
C ASP A 157 -1.73 -26.17 -18.35
N LYS A 158 -2.57 -25.56 -17.50
CA LYS A 158 -4.03 -25.66 -17.60
C LYS A 158 -4.66 -24.50 -18.36
N TYR A 159 -4.07 -23.30 -18.25
CA TYR A 159 -4.57 -22.06 -18.86
C TYR A 159 -3.47 -21.34 -19.66
N PRO A 160 -3.04 -21.92 -20.81
CA PRO A 160 -1.88 -21.44 -21.58
C PRO A 160 -2.03 -20.03 -22.15
N ASN A 161 -3.25 -19.50 -22.22
CA ASN A 161 -3.51 -18.16 -22.71
C ASN A 161 -3.38 -17.07 -21.63
N THR A 162 -3.06 -17.44 -20.38
CA THR A 162 -2.91 -16.47 -19.30
C THR A 162 -1.76 -15.50 -19.59
N LYS A 163 -2.04 -14.20 -19.45
CA LYS A 163 -1.08 -13.10 -19.59
C LYS A 163 -1.08 -12.27 -18.29
N LEU A 164 0.09 -11.86 -17.87
CA LEU A 164 0.26 -10.96 -16.72
C LEU A 164 0.77 -9.61 -17.20
N SER A 165 -0.01 -8.55 -16.97
CA SER A 165 0.42 -7.18 -17.08
C SER A 165 1.00 -6.72 -15.73
N VAL A 166 2.25 -6.33 -15.71
CA VAL A 166 2.94 -5.81 -14.51
C VAL A 166 3.11 -4.31 -14.67
N VAL A 167 2.36 -3.53 -13.90
CA VAL A 167 2.53 -2.09 -13.83
C VAL A 167 3.68 -1.79 -12.88
N GLY A 168 4.83 -1.44 -13.44
CA GLY A 168 6.06 -1.19 -12.69
C GLY A 168 7.31 -1.28 -13.57
N ASN A 169 8.41 -0.75 -13.06
CA ASN A 169 9.67 -0.66 -13.79
C ASN A 169 10.62 -1.80 -13.36
N PRO A 170 10.89 -2.80 -14.21
CA PRO A 170 11.91 -3.79 -13.92
C PRO A 170 13.30 -3.16 -14.05
N ARG A 171 14.26 -3.66 -13.27
CA ARG A 171 15.66 -3.32 -13.46
C ARG A 171 16.23 -4.19 -14.57
N GLU A 172 16.93 -3.58 -15.50
CA GLU A 172 17.66 -4.31 -16.55
C GLU A 172 18.63 -5.32 -15.91
N ASN A 173 18.56 -6.57 -16.34
CA ASN A 173 19.25 -7.71 -15.76
C ASN A 173 19.01 -7.91 -14.25
N GLY A 174 17.90 -7.38 -13.74
CA GLY A 174 17.48 -7.46 -12.34
C GLY A 174 17.06 -8.87 -11.92
N HIS A 175 16.66 -8.99 -10.65
CA HIS A 175 16.16 -10.26 -10.11
C HIS A 175 14.90 -10.73 -10.85
N THR A 176 13.94 -9.82 -11.06
CA THR A 176 12.65 -10.11 -11.71
C THR A 176 12.83 -10.66 -13.11
N GLU A 177 13.67 -10.06 -13.94
CA GLU A 177 13.94 -10.56 -15.29
C GLU A 177 14.58 -11.96 -15.30
N ARG A 178 15.50 -12.22 -14.34
CA ARG A 178 16.08 -13.56 -14.20
C ARG A 178 15.04 -14.60 -13.84
N VAL A 179 14.13 -14.30 -12.90
CA VAL A 179 13.03 -15.20 -12.52
C VAL A 179 12.10 -15.48 -13.71
N ILE A 180 11.74 -14.44 -14.48
CA ILE A 180 10.91 -14.60 -15.68
C ILE A 180 11.56 -15.56 -16.69
N ARG A 181 12.87 -15.41 -16.94
CA ARG A 181 13.61 -16.33 -17.84
C ARG A 181 13.68 -17.75 -17.30
N GLN A 182 13.98 -17.91 -16.00
CA GLN A 182 14.05 -19.22 -15.33
C GLN A 182 12.73 -19.99 -15.36
N LEU A 183 11.60 -19.26 -15.28
CA LEU A 183 10.25 -19.82 -15.31
C LEU A 183 9.64 -19.90 -16.73
N ASN A 184 10.41 -19.57 -17.78
CA ASN A 184 9.97 -19.53 -19.18
C ASN A 184 8.73 -18.64 -19.43
N LEU A 185 8.62 -17.51 -18.70
CA LEU A 185 7.45 -16.63 -18.73
C LEU A 185 7.56 -15.46 -19.72
N THR A 186 8.63 -15.35 -20.51
CA THR A 186 8.91 -14.19 -21.37
C THR A 186 7.73 -13.82 -22.29
N ASN A 187 7.02 -14.81 -22.83
CA ASN A 187 5.87 -14.59 -23.71
C ASN A 187 4.54 -14.37 -22.97
N HIS A 188 4.53 -14.43 -21.63
CA HIS A 188 3.34 -14.32 -20.79
C HIS A 188 3.32 -13.06 -19.94
N ILE A 189 4.45 -12.34 -19.84
CA ILE A 189 4.58 -11.14 -19.01
C ILE A 189 4.80 -9.92 -19.88
N SER A 190 4.07 -8.85 -19.60
CA SER A 190 4.32 -7.53 -20.16
C SER A 190 4.48 -6.49 -19.05
N PHE A 191 5.55 -5.71 -19.13
CA PHE A 191 5.72 -4.57 -18.23
C PHE A 191 5.08 -3.30 -18.81
N LYS A 192 4.38 -2.58 -17.98
CA LYS A 192 3.81 -1.27 -18.25
C LYS A 192 4.52 -0.25 -17.38
N THR A 193 5.27 0.62 -18.00
CA THR A 193 6.16 1.56 -17.30
C THR A 193 5.72 3.00 -17.53
N ASN A 194 5.94 3.87 -16.54
CA ASN A 194 5.68 5.31 -16.64
C ASN A 194 4.22 5.66 -17.01
N LEU A 195 3.28 4.85 -16.55
CA LEU A 195 1.85 5.07 -16.80
C LEU A 195 1.34 6.26 -16.00
N SER A 196 0.41 7.02 -16.60
CA SER A 196 -0.45 7.96 -15.88
C SER A 196 -1.45 7.21 -14.98
N LYS A 197 -2.13 7.91 -14.08
CA LYS A 197 -3.17 7.30 -13.25
C LYS A 197 -4.32 6.71 -14.09
N GLU A 198 -4.70 7.40 -15.15
CA GLU A 198 -5.73 6.97 -16.10
C GLU A 198 -5.32 5.67 -16.82
N GLU A 199 -4.06 5.56 -17.21
CA GLU A 199 -3.52 4.36 -17.84
C GLU A 199 -3.43 3.20 -16.82
N VAL A 200 -3.10 3.46 -15.56
CA VAL A 200 -3.16 2.46 -14.48
C VAL A 200 -4.61 1.99 -14.27
N ALA A 201 -5.57 2.93 -14.24
CA ALA A 201 -7.00 2.59 -14.12
C ALA A 201 -7.46 1.74 -15.31
N TYR A 202 -7.01 2.05 -16.54
CA TYR A 202 -7.28 1.24 -17.73
C TYR A 202 -6.72 -0.19 -17.62
N GLU A 203 -5.50 -0.35 -17.08
CA GLU A 203 -4.91 -1.69 -16.87
C GLU A 203 -5.77 -2.52 -15.90
N TYR A 204 -6.30 -1.92 -14.82
CA TYR A 204 -7.26 -2.62 -13.96
C TYR A 204 -8.56 -2.96 -14.70
N GLN A 205 -9.19 -1.98 -15.33
CA GLN A 205 -10.49 -2.11 -16.02
C GLN A 205 -10.46 -3.14 -17.17
N SER A 206 -9.35 -3.20 -17.91
CA SER A 206 -9.16 -4.12 -19.03
C SER A 206 -8.74 -5.54 -18.61
N SER A 207 -8.41 -5.75 -17.34
CA SER A 207 -7.99 -7.04 -16.81
C SER A 207 -9.15 -7.82 -16.20
N SER A 208 -9.14 -9.15 -16.33
CA SER A 208 -10.15 -10.00 -15.71
C SER A 208 -9.91 -10.22 -14.22
N LEU A 209 -8.67 -10.02 -13.75
CA LEU A 209 -8.26 -10.28 -12.39
C LEU A 209 -7.10 -9.36 -12.01
N ALA A 210 -7.14 -8.77 -10.81
CA ALA A 210 -6.01 -8.11 -10.17
C ALA A 210 -5.40 -9.01 -9.08
N ILE A 211 -4.08 -9.11 -9.06
CA ILE A 211 -3.34 -9.84 -8.02
C ILE A 211 -2.50 -8.87 -7.21
N ILE A 212 -2.68 -8.90 -5.88
CA ILE A 212 -1.92 -8.08 -4.93
C ILE A 212 -1.13 -9.03 -4.03
N SER A 213 0.16 -9.21 -4.33
CA SER A 213 1.02 -10.20 -3.64
C SER A 213 1.91 -9.59 -2.55
N SER A 214 1.68 -8.35 -2.15
CA SER A 214 2.53 -7.67 -1.19
C SER A 214 2.67 -8.42 0.12
N LEU A 215 3.90 -8.51 0.63
CA LEU A 215 4.21 -9.10 1.93
C LEU A 215 3.94 -8.11 3.07
N TYR A 216 3.86 -6.83 2.75
CA TYR A 216 3.48 -5.78 3.68
C TYR A 216 2.95 -4.54 2.93
N GLU A 217 1.85 -3.97 3.44
CA GLU A 217 1.28 -2.68 2.98
C GLU A 217 0.82 -1.88 4.21
N GLY A 218 1.09 -0.58 4.20
CA GLY A 218 0.55 0.33 5.22
C GLY A 218 -0.93 0.64 5.01
N PHE A 219 -1.36 0.66 3.76
CA PHE A 219 -2.76 0.82 3.34
C PHE A 219 -3.12 -0.20 2.26
N GLY A 220 -2.47 -0.15 1.09
CA GLY A 220 -2.76 -1.04 -0.02
C GLY A 220 -3.48 -0.34 -1.16
N PHE A 221 -2.95 0.79 -1.62
CA PHE A 221 -3.50 1.53 -2.76
C PHE A 221 -3.84 0.63 -3.95
N PRO A 222 -2.96 -0.31 -4.40
CA PRO A 222 -3.30 -1.16 -5.54
C PRO A 222 -4.55 -2.02 -5.34
N ALA A 223 -4.84 -2.45 -4.10
CA ALA A 223 -6.06 -3.19 -3.79
C ALA A 223 -7.29 -2.29 -3.86
N ALA A 224 -7.24 -1.12 -3.22
CA ALA A 224 -8.34 -0.16 -3.21
C ALA A 224 -8.65 0.37 -4.62
N GLU A 225 -7.62 0.65 -5.44
CA GLU A 225 -7.73 1.09 -6.85
C GLU A 225 -8.40 0.01 -7.73
N ALA A 226 -7.94 -1.24 -7.63
CA ALA A 226 -8.55 -2.36 -8.36
C ALA A 226 -10.01 -2.57 -7.98
N MET A 227 -10.33 -2.47 -6.67
CA MET A 227 -11.73 -2.53 -6.18
C MET A 227 -12.57 -1.41 -6.78
N ALA A 228 -12.10 -0.16 -6.72
CA ALA A 228 -12.81 0.99 -7.27
C ALA A 228 -13.08 0.83 -8.77
N CYS A 229 -12.13 0.26 -9.52
CA CYS A 229 -12.28 -0.09 -10.93
C CYS A 229 -13.25 -1.26 -11.19
N GLY A 230 -13.72 -1.95 -10.16
CA GLY A 230 -14.60 -3.11 -10.29
C GLY A 230 -13.91 -4.36 -10.86
N THR A 231 -12.60 -4.45 -10.67
CA THR A 231 -11.79 -5.61 -11.09
C THR A 231 -11.80 -6.66 -9.98
N PRO A 232 -12.11 -7.93 -10.25
CA PRO A 232 -11.96 -9.02 -9.29
C PRO A 232 -10.57 -9.07 -8.68
N ILE A 233 -10.45 -9.37 -7.38
CA ILE A 233 -9.18 -9.31 -6.65
C ILE A 233 -8.86 -10.63 -5.97
N ILE A 234 -7.60 -11.06 -6.11
CA ILE A 234 -6.95 -12.03 -5.24
C ILE A 234 -5.78 -11.33 -4.55
N SER A 235 -5.70 -11.42 -3.23
CA SER A 235 -4.67 -10.73 -2.47
C SER A 235 -4.02 -11.61 -1.42
N SER A 236 -2.79 -11.28 -1.06
CA SER A 236 -2.16 -11.86 0.12
C SER A 236 -2.91 -11.45 1.41
N ASN A 237 -3.04 -12.37 2.34
CA ASN A 237 -3.57 -12.13 3.69
C ASN A 237 -2.49 -11.48 4.56
N SER A 238 -2.06 -10.26 4.19
CA SER A 238 -0.95 -9.58 4.84
C SER A 238 -1.29 -8.14 5.22
N SER A 239 -0.87 -7.75 6.42
CA SER A 239 -0.92 -6.37 6.91
C SER A 239 -2.29 -5.68 6.71
N ALA A 240 -2.36 -4.52 6.06
CA ALA A 240 -3.60 -3.79 5.83
C ALA A 240 -4.52 -4.41 4.75
N LEU A 241 -4.03 -5.33 3.91
CA LEU A 241 -4.80 -5.82 2.76
C LEU A 241 -6.13 -6.49 3.12
N PRO A 242 -6.24 -7.34 4.17
CA PRO A 242 -7.52 -7.91 4.58
C PRO A 242 -8.56 -6.86 4.97
N GLU A 243 -8.14 -5.78 5.65
CA GLU A 243 -9.06 -4.71 6.06
C GLU A 243 -9.51 -3.82 4.89
N ILE A 244 -8.70 -3.71 3.83
CA ILE A 244 -9.09 -2.99 2.61
C ILE A 244 -10.04 -3.81 1.74
N ILE A 245 -9.75 -5.10 1.57
CA ILE A 245 -10.48 -5.97 0.64
C ILE A 245 -11.78 -6.48 1.27
N GLN A 246 -11.83 -6.62 2.60
CA GLN A 246 -12.98 -7.22 3.31
C GLN A 246 -13.37 -8.57 2.68
N ASP A 247 -14.66 -8.80 2.49
CA ASP A 247 -15.20 -10.00 1.83
C ASP A 247 -15.38 -9.83 0.31
N PHE A 248 -14.81 -8.79 -0.29
CA PHE A 248 -14.99 -8.48 -1.72
C PHE A 248 -13.91 -9.06 -2.64
N GLY A 249 -13.00 -9.87 -2.10
CA GLY A 249 -11.96 -10.56 -2.84
C GLY A 249 -11.56 -11.86 -2.16
N GLN A 250 -10.63 -12.60 -2.76
CA GLN A 250 -10.09 -13.81 -2.16
C GLN A 250 -8.72 -13.57 -1.56
N LEU A 251 -8.50 -14.05 -0.33
CA LEU A 251 -7.21 -13.97 0.36
C LEU A 251 -6.46 -15.30 0.28
N TYR A 252 -5.13 -15.21 0.18
CA TYR A 252 -4.22 -16.36 0.25
C TYR A 252 -3.04 -16.09 1.19
N GLU A 253 -2.35 -17.15 1.63
CA GLU A 253 -1.19 -17.06 2.52
C GLU A 253 -0.02 -16.31 1.84
N PRO A 254 0.54 -15.25 2.46
CA PRO A 254 1.61 -14.44 1.88
C PRO A 254 2.82 -15.28 1.48
N GLY A 255 3.34 -15.08 0.27
CA GLY A 255 4.51 -15.80 -0.25
C GLY A 255 4.22 -17.23 -0.75
N ASN A 256 3.00 -17.75 -0.59
CA ASN A 256 2.62 -19.08 -1.01
C ASN A 256 2.10 -19.07 -2.47
N SER A 257 2.98 -19.37 -3.42
CA SER A 257 2.64 -19.40 -4.85
C SER A 257 1.67 -20.51 -5.24
N VAL A 258 1.65 -21.61 -4.49
CA VAL A 258 0.71 -22.72 -4.71
C VAL A 258 -0.69 -22.30 -4.31
N ALA A 259 -0.85 -21.71 -3.11
CA ALA A 259 -2.12 -21.19 -2.66
C ALA A 259 -2.66 -20.11 -3.64
N LEU A 260 -1.78 -19.22 -4.12
CA LEU A 260 -2.18 -18.23 -5.13
C LEU A 260 -2.61 -18.89 -6.45
N ARG A 261 -1.90 -19.91 -6.93
CA ARG A 261 -2.31 -20.69 -8.11
C ARG A 261 -3.71 -21.27 -7.93
N ASP A 262 -3.99 -21.86 -6.76
CA ASP A 262 -5.30 -22.46 -6.44
C ASP A 262 -6.42 -21.40 -6.45
N CYS A 263 -6.14 -20.21 -5.93
CA CYS A 263 -7.06 -19.08 -6.00
C CYS A 263 -7.33 -18.63 -7.45
N ILE A 264 -6.31 -18.58 -8.31
CA ILE A 264 -6.46 -18.22 -9.73
C ILE A 264 -7.28 -19.30 -10.46
N GLU A 265 -7.06 -20.58 -10.18
CA GLU A 265 -7.88 -21.66 -10.74
C GLU A 265 -9.34 -21.53 -10.31
N ASN A 266 -9.59 -21.29 -9.02
CA ASN A 266 -10.93 -21.09 -8.50
C ASN A 266 -11.62 -19.87 -9.16
N PHE A 267 -10.88 -18.79 -9.40
CA PHE A 267 -11.40 -17.65 -10.15
C PHE A 267 -11.83 -18.03 -11.57
N TYR A 268 -11.02 -18.77 -12.30
CA TYR A 268 -11.37 -19.17 -13.68
C TYR A 268 -12.60 -20.08 -13.74
N LEU A 269 -12.79 -20.92 -12.73
CA LEU A 269 -13.96 -21.82 -12.63
C LEU A 269 -15.23 -21.08 -12.20
N ASN A 270 -15.11 -20.03 -11.40
CA ASN A 270 -16.23 -19.36 -10.73
C ASN A 270 -16.33 -17.85 -11.07
N ARG A 271 -16.00 -17.44 -12.30
CA ARG A 271 -15.89 -16.04 -12.73
C ARG A 271 -17.12 -15.18 -12.41
N SER A 272 -18.33 -15.72 -12.56
CA SER A 272 -19.55 -14.96 -12.26
C SER A 272 -19.59 -14.54 -10.80
N PHE A 273 -19.28 -15.45 -9.88
CA PHE A 273 -19.20 -15.17 -8.46
C PHE A 273 -18.23 -14.04 -8.13
N TYR A 274 -16.99 -14.10 -8.71
CA TYR A 274 -15.98 -13.06 -8.47
C TYR A 274 -16.35 -11.72 -9.09
N ASN A 275 -17.03 -11.72 -10.25
CA ASN A 275 -17.53 -10.50 -10.85
C ASN A 275 -18.63 -9.83 -9.99
N ASP A 276 -19.45 -10.62 -9.32
CA ASP A 276 -20.47 -10.08 -8.40
C ASP A 276 -19.83 -9.55 -7.11
N LEU A 277 -18.78 -10.21 -6.59
CA LEU A 277 -17.98 -9.66 -5.50
C LEU A 277 -17.31 -8.33 -5.91
N ALA A 278 -16.73 -8.27 -7.11
CA ALA A 278 -16.07 -7.06 -7.61
C ALA A 278 -17.05 -5.88 -7.77
N LYS A 279 -18.30 -6.12 -8.19
CA LYS A 279 -19.35 -5.08 -8.23
C LYS A 279 -19.63 -4.52 -6.84
N LYS A 280 -19.79 -5.40 -5.84
CA LYS A 280 -20.02 -4.99 -4.44
C LYS A 280 -18.80 -4.26 -3.88
N GLY A 281 -17.61 -4.78 -4.14
CA GLY A 281 -16.35 -4.15 -3.75
C GLY A 281 -16.14 -2.77 -4.34
N SER A 282 -16.56 -2.55 -5.60
CA SER A 282 -16.51 -1.23 -6.23
C SER A 282 -17.43 -0.22 -5.52
N LEU A 283 -18.63 -0.61 -5.14
CA LEU A 283 -19.54 0.25 -4.37
C LEU A 283 -18.94 0.59 -3.00
N TYR A 284 -18.43 -0.42 -2.29
CA TYR A 284 -17.76 -0.23 -1.01
C TYR A 284 -16.56 0.72 -1.13
N ALA A 285 -15.70 0.54 -2.13
CA ALA A 285 -14.52 1.39 -2.34
C ALA A 285 -14.91 2.85 -2.63
N ASN A 286 -15.96 3.07 -3.44
CA ASN A 286 -16.47 4.41 -3.75
C ASN A 286 -17.06 5.11 -2.52
N GLU A 287 -17.67 4.37 -1.59
CA GLU A 287 -18.22 4.94 -0.36
C GLU A 287 -17.14 5.18 0.70
N THR A 288 -16.21 4.23 0.84
CA THR A 288 -15.23 4.22 1.94
C THR A 288 -14.00 5.08 1.65
N PHE A 289 -13.51 5.08 0.39
CA PHE A 289 -12.27 5.76 0.01
C PHE A 289 -12.52 7.09 -0.72
N ASN A 290 -13.69 7.68 -0.53
CA ASN A 290 -14.05 8.97 -1.08
C ASN A 290 -13.31 10.10 -0.36
N TRP A 291 -12.59 10.95 -1.11
CA TRP A 291 -11.84 12.06 -0.55
C TRP A 291 -12.70 13.10 0.18
N GLU A 292 -13.94 13.33 -0.26
CA GLU A 292 -14.84 14.29 0.40
C GLU A 292 -15.14 13.85 1.84
N LYS A 293 -15.48 12.55 2.02
CA LYS A 293 -15.71 11.96 3.33
C LYS A 293 -14.46 11.98 4.20
N ILE A 294 -13.34 11.55 3.64
CA ILE A 294 -12.06 11.46 4.36
C ILE A 294 -11.56 12.87 4.76
N ALA A 295 -11.79 13.89 3.93
CA ALA A 295 -11.47 15.26 4.28
C ALA A 295 -12.27 15.75 5.49
N LEU A 296 -13.56 15.38 5.60
CA LEU A 296 -14.37 15.69 6.79
C LEU A 296 -13.84 14.98 8.04
N ASP A 297 -13.42 13.71 7.94
CA ASP A 297 -12.81 13.00 9.06
C ASP A 297 -11.50 13.67 9.52
N TYR A 298 -10.70 14.19 8.59
CA TYR A 298 -9.51 14.98 8.92
C TYR A 298 -9.87 16.33 9.54
N GLU A 299 -10.86 17.04 9.00
CA GLU A 299 -11.32 18.33 9.51
C GLU A 299 -11.80 18.20 10.96
N GLU A 300 -12.60 17.18 11.27
CA GLU A 300 -13.03 16.89 12.64
C GLU A 300 -11.84 16.72 13.59
N GLN A 301 -10.83 15.94 13.19
CA GLN A 301 -9.63 15.75 13.99
C GLN A 301 -8.81 17.04 14.15
N PHE A 302 -8.76 17.89 13.13
CA PHE A 302 -8.06 19.17 13.20
C PHE A 302 -8.73 20.11 14.21
N LEU A 303 -10.06 20.24 14.13
CA LEU A 303 -10.84 21.07 15.05
C LEU A 303 -10.71 20.59 16.50
N GLU A 304 -10.82 19.27 16.73
CA GLU A 304 -10.65 18.69 18.07
C GLU A 304 -9.28 19.04 18.69
N ILE A 305 -8.21 18.97 17.88
CA ILE A 305 -6.86 19.23 18.37
C ILE A 305 -6.61 20.71 18.60
N ILE A 306 -7.14 21.59 17.74
CA ILE A 306 -7.07 23.04 17.91
C ILE A 306 -7.79 23.44 19.20
N GLU A 307 -8.99 22.93 19.46
CA GLU A 307 -9.76 23.20 20.67
C GLU A 307 -9.02 22.74 21.93
N LYS A 308 -8.55 21.50 21.94
CA LYS A 308 -7.76 20.95 23.07
C LYS A 308 -6.49 21.73 23.34
N PHE A 309 -5.82 22.22 22.31
CA PHE A 309 -4.60 22.99 22.47
C PHE A 309 -4.86 24.36 23.09
N ASN A 310 -5.97 25.01 22.73
CA ASN A 310 -6.34 26.33 23.23
C ASN A 310 -6.92 26.29 24.66
N THR A 311 -7.35 25.13 25.14
CA THR A 311 -7.92 24.94 26.48
C THR A 311 -6.89 24.46 27.53
N CYS A 312 -5.69 24.07 27.11
CA CYS A 312 -4.56 23.68 27.97
C CYS A 312 -3.56 24.81 28.17
#